data_88567ce5393f5c94e9b64593f5e58b32
#
_entry.id   88567ce5393f5c94e9b64593f5e58b32
#
_cell.length_a   1.000
_cell.length_b   1.000
_cell.length_c   1.000
_cell.angle_alpha   90.00
_cell.angle_beta   90.00
_cell.angle_gamma   90.00
#
_symmetry.space_group_name_H-M   'P 1'
#
loop_
_entity.id
_entity.type
_entity.pdbx_description
1 polymer ?
#
loop_
_entity_poly.entity_id
_entity_poly.type
_entity_poly.pdbx_seq_one_letter_code
_entity_poly.pdbx_strand_id
1 'polypeptide(L)'
;NEKTPSFSVTPDKGFFYCFFPFVFLAQTFSFIPISFIIARNFCFNSTLKVILMFQTFRGSPALSEFRINGLMQKFQQQQLPVKSVYAEYVHFVALNAALSAEQEAKLKALLHYGPTLAEHEAKGESFIVIPRVGTISSWSSKATDIAHNCGLNEVERIERGLAYYFELTQPLDEKTTEKLTALLHDRMMETVVRKADEAEVLFRQQEPKPFKTVDILNGGRSALESANVELGLALAEDEIDYLMENFTALGRNPHDIELYMFAQANSEHCRHKIFNADWIIDGKKQDKSLFKMIKNTFEKTPDFVLSAYKDNAAVMEGSKAGRFFPDQDGIYRYHNEDTHILMKVETHNHPTAISPFPGAATGSGGEIRDEGATGRGAKPKAGLVGFSVSNLCIPNFEQPWEAPLSKPNRIASALDIMLEGPLGGAAFNNEFGRPALLGYFRTYEQKVNSFNGEEVRGYHKPIMLAGGIGNIRAEHVQKGDIPVGAKLVVLGGPAMNIGLGGGAASSMASGKSKENLDFASVQRDNPEMERRCQEVIDRCWQLGDDNPIAFIHDVGAGGLSNAMPELVHDGGRGGKFELRKILSDEREMSPLEIWCNESQER
;
A
#
# COMPACT_ATOMS: atom_id res chain seq x y z
N ASN A 1 -31.72 16.38 -6.87
CA ASN A 1 -31.17 16.55 -8.24
C ASN A 1 -29.68 16.86 -8.14
N GLU A 2 -28.91 15.98 -7.56
CA GLU A 2 -27.44 16.04 -7.61
C GLU A 2 -27.00 15.41 -8.94
N LYS A 3 -26.35 16.20 -9.76
CA LYS A 3 -25.77 15.72 -11.02
C LYS A 3 -24.54 14.88 -10.67
N THR A 4 -24.63 13.59 -10.88
CA THR A 4 -23.48 12.69 -10.89
C THR A 4 -22.43 13.18 -11.88
N PRO A 5 -21.14 13.24 -11.52
CA PRO A 5 -20.08 13.63 -12.44
C PRO A 5 -19.99 12.62 -13.59
N SER A 6 -20.00 13.11 -14.82
CA SER A 6 -19.79 12.29 -16.01
C SER A 6 -18.30 12.20 -16.32
N PHE A 7 -17.79 10.99 -16.44
CA PHE A 7 -16.41 10.70 -16.83
C PHE A 7 -16.35 10.30 -18.31
N SER A 8 -15.36 10.78 -19.04
CA SER A 8 -15.09 10.29 -20.39
C SER A 8 -13.59 10.13 -20.65
N VAL A 9 -13.22 9.04 -21.30
CA VAL A 9 -11.86 8.78 -21.80
C VAL A 9 -11.87 8.97 -23.31
N THR A 10 -10.98 9.78 -23.83
CA THR A 10 -10.80 9.89 -25.28
C THR A 10 -9.70 8.93 -25.74
N PRO A 11 -9.98 8.03 -26.71
CA PRO A 11 -9.09 6.92 -27.06
C PRO A 11 -7.71 7.34 -27.58
N ASP A 12 -7.64 8.48 -28.26
CA ASP A 12 -6.42 8.85 -29.00
C ASP A 12 -5.33 9.53 -28.18
N LYS A 13 -5.59 9.92 -26.92
CA LYS A 13 -4.62 10.69 -26.12
C LYS A 13 -4.46 10.29 -24.66
N GLY A 14 -5.18 9.28 -24.14
CA GLY A 14 -5.04 8.82 -22.74
C GLY A 14 -5.40 9.88 -21.70
N PHE A 15 -6.48 10.64 -21.92
CA PHE A 15 -6.94 11.68 -21.02
C PHE A 15 -8.23 11.27 -20.31
N PHE A 16 -8.29 11.53 -19.01
CA PHE A 16 -9.54 11.55 -18.26
C PHE A 16 -10.05 12.99 -18.17
N TYR A 17 -11.34 13.18 -18.41
CA TYR A 17 -12.00 14.47 -18.22
C TYR A 17 -13.06 14.34 -17.13
N CYS A 18 -12.87 15.08 -16.05
CA CYS A 18 -13.97 15.43 -15.17
C CYS A 18 -14.43 16.84 -15.57
N PHE A 19 -15.60 16.98 -16.14
CA PHE A 19 -16.06 18.24 -16.69
C PHE A 19 -16.62 19.18 -15.61
N PHE A 20 -15.84 20.21 -15.30
CA PHE A 20 -16.34 21.53 -14.87
C PHE A 20 -15.45 22.62 -15.48
N PRO A 21 -16.00 23.78 -15.92
CA PRO A 21 -15.24 24.72 -16.73
C PRO A 21 -14.38 25.67 -15.88
N PHE A 22 -13.08 25.82 -16.17
CA PHE A 22 -12.30 26.93 -15.63
C PHE A 22 -11.01 27.34 -16.36
N VAL A 23 -10.67 28.65 -16.20
CA VAL A 23 -9.65 29.47 -16.83
C VAL A 23 -8.45 29.68 -15.92
N PHE A 24 -7.24 29.77 -16.48
CA PHE A 24 -5.95 29.94 -15.77
C PHE A 24 -5.52 31.42 -15.66
N LEU A 25 -4.84 31.72 -14.53
CA LEU A 25 -3.90 32.85 -14.42
C LEU A 25 -2.75 32.48 -13.47
N ALA A 26 -1.53 32.72 -13.92
CA ALA A 26 -0.30 32.39 -13.21
C ALA A 26 0.27 33.61 -12.46
N GLN A 27 0.70 33.41 -11.22
CA GLN A 27 1.64 34.33 -10.54
C GLN A 27 2.86 33.56 -10.03
N THR A 28 4.02 34.16 -10.28
CA THR A 28 5.35 33.65 -10.02
C THR A 28 5.73 33.89 -8.56
N PHE A 29 6.13 32.85 -7.84
CA PHE A 29 6.86 32.95 -6.59
C PHE A 29 8.28 32.44 -6.76
N SER A 30 9.22 33.25 -6.23
CA SER A 30 10.64 32.97 -6.24
C SER A 30 10.96 31.95 -5.14
N PHE A 31 11.34 30.74 -5.53
CA PHE A 31 11.83 29.72 -4.62
C PHE A 31 13.33 29.86 -4.42
N ILE A 32 13.76 29.86 -3.16
CA ILE A 32 15.14 29.55 -2.78
C ILE A 32 15.40 28.11 -3.27
N PRO A 33 16.49 27.86 -4.00
CA PRO A 33 16.73 26.54 -4.55
C PRO A 33 17.10 25.57 -3.41
N ILE A 34 16.14 24.82 -2.92
CA ILE A 34 16.43 23.52 -2.35
C ILE A 34 16.64 22.63 -3.58
N SER A 35 17.84 22.72 -4.13
CA SER A 35 18.31 21.83 -5.17
C SER A 35 18.70 20.52 -4.54
N PHE A 36 17.75 19.69 -4.23
CA PHE A 36 17.96 18.24 -4.11
C PHE A 36 16.62 17.57 -4.37
N ILE A 37 16.65 16.72 -5.34
CA ILE A 37 15.66 15.78 -5.88
C ILE A 37 15.15 16.23 -7.26
N ILE A 38 15.99 16.03 -8.22
CA ILE A 38 15.89 15.19 -9.41
C ILE A 38 14.59 15.37 -10.20
N ALA A 39 14.57 16.39 -11.04
CA ALA A 39 14.01 16.23 -12.37
C ALA A 39 15.15 15.86 -13.32
N ARG A 40 15.61 14.63 -13.32
CA ARG A 40 16.29 14.09 -14.50
C ARG A 40 15.22 13.81 -15.53
N ASN A 41 15.09 14.73 -16.48
CA ASN A 41 14.42 14.53 -17.74
C ASN A 41 15.03 13.33 -18.44
N PHE A 42 14.43 12.16 -18.31
CA PHE A 42 14.61 11.09 -19.27
C PHE A 42 13.71 11.40 -20.48
N CYS A 43 14.17 12.27 -21.36
CA CYS A 43 13.77 12.23 -22.75
C CYS A 43 14.41 11.00 -23.38
N PHE A 44 13.71 9.89 -23.44
CA PHE A 44 14.11 8.77 -24.28
C PHE A 44 13.83 9.13 -25.74
N ASN A 45 14.88 9.50 -26.46
CA ASN A 45 14.93 9.33 -27.89
C ASN A 45 15.09 7.81 -28.16
N SER A 46 14.07 7.23 -28.77
CA SER A 46 14.11 5.88 -29.32
C SER A 46 15.22 5.77 -30.37
N THR A 47 16.33 5.14 -30.05
CA THR A 47 17.22 4.39 -30.96
C THR A 47 18.65 4.33 -30.41
N LEU A 48 18.85 3.56 -29.38
CA LEU A 48 20.12 2.87 -29.11
C LEU A 48 19.80 1.75 -28.12
N LYS A 49 19.84 0.49 -28.57
CA LYS A 49 19.92 -0.64 -27.64
C LYS A 49 21.23 -0.47 -26.88
N VAL A 50 21.19 0.13 -25.71
CA VAL A 50 22.32 0.10 -24.77
C VAL A 50 22.44 -1.36 -24.35
N ILE A 51 23.54 -2.00 -24.76
CA ILE A 51 23.89 -3.34 -24.27
C ILE A 51 24.33 -3.10 -22.82
N LEU A 52 23.46 -3.36 -21.86
CA LEU A 52 23.81 -3.35 -20.46
C LEU A 52 24.74 -4.53 -20.18
N MET A 53 25.88 -4.25 -19.57
CA MET A 53 26.74 -5.28 -19.03
C MET A 53 26.19 -5.72 -17.69
N PHE A 54 26.07 -7.02 -17.47
CA PHE A 54 25.57 -7.60 -16.24
C PHE A 54 26.70 -8.20 -15.41
N GLN A 55 26.76 -7.85 -14.13
CA GLN A 55 27.73 -8.40 -13.18
C GLN A 55 27.04 -8.82 -11.89
N THR A 56 27.57 -9.88 -11.26
CA THR A 56 27.07 -10.40 -9.99
C THR A 56 28.16 -10.33 -8.93
N PHE A 57 27.79 -9.85 -7.73
CA PHE A 57 28.68 -9.75 -6.57
C PHE A 57 28.07 -10.49 -5.39
N ARG A 58 28.84 -11.38 -4.77
CA ARG A 58 28.46 -12.03 -3.52
C ARG A 58 28.55 -11.01 -2.38
N GLY A 59 27.61 -11.08 -1.46
CA GLY A 59 27.54 -10.25 -0.27
C GLY A 59 27.79 -11.03 1.02
N SER A 60 27.44 -10.40 2.14
CA SER A 60 27.55 -10.99 3.47
C SER A 60 26.45 -12.02 3.75
N PRO A 61 26.61 -12.88 4.79
CA PRO A 61 25.51 -13.72 5.28
C PRO A 61 24.26 -12.91 5.57
N ALA A 62 23.12 -13.41 5.11
CA ALA A 62 21.87 -12.68 5.15
C ALA A 62 20.97 -13.05 6.32
N LEU A 63 21.14 -14.24 6.89
CA LEU A 63 20.30 -14.73 7.98
C LEU A 63 21.13 -14.94 9.25
N SER A 64 20.58 -14.49 10.37
CA SER A 64 21.10 -14.82 11.69
C SER A 64 20.82 -16.29 12.02
N GLU A 65 21.57 -16.86 12.96
CA GLU A 65 21.36 -18.22 13.46
C GLU A 65 19.90 -18.42 13.95
N PHE A 66 19.34 -17.43 14.61
CA PHE A 66 17.94 -17.46 15.05
C PHE A 66 16.97 -17.63 13.86
N ARG A 67 17.15 -16.87 12.80
CA ARG A 67 16.30 -16.96 11.59
C ARG A 67 16.50 -18.29 10.86
N ILE A 68 17.73 -18.79 10.77
CA ILE A 68 18.04 -20.11 10.21
C ILE A 68 17.32 -21.20 11.00
N ASN A 69 17.38 -21.18 12.33
CA ASN A 69 16.71 -22.15 13.19
C ASN A 69 15.18 -22.11 13.02
N GLY A 70 14.59 -20.91 12.95
CA GLY A 70 13.15 -20.75 12.66
C GLY A 70 12.74 -21.30 11.31
N LEU A 71 13.55 -21.07 10.29
CA LEU A 71 13.31 -21.60 8.95
C LEU A 71 13.44 -23.13 8.91
N MET A 72 14.45 -23.69 9.57
CA MET A 72 14.64 -25.14 9.71
C MET A 72 13.47 -25.82 10.42
N GLN A 73 12.88 -25.19 11.44
CA GLN A 73 11.66 -25.69 12.09
C GLN A 73 10.47 -25.73 11.11
N LYS A 74 10.28 -24.68 10.30
CA LYS A 74 9.23 -24.66 9.26
C LYS A 74 9.43 -25.79 8.23
N PHE A 75 10.66 -26.04 7.80
CA PHE A 75 10.98 -27.15 6.89
C PHE A 75 10.65 -28.52 7.51
N GLN A 76 10.95 -28.73 8.78
CA GLN A 76 10.64 -29.96 9.50
C GLN A 76 9.11 -30.17 9.62
N GLN A 77 8.37 -29.14 9.98
CA GLN A 77 6.90 -29.17 10.06
C GLN A 77 6.26 -29.57 8.74
N GLN A 78 6.81 -29.10 7.62
CA GLN A 78 6.34 -29.45 6.27
C GLN A 78 6.97 -30.71 5.69
N GLN A 79 7.79 -31.42 6.48
CA GLN A 79 8.47 -32.66 6.07
C GLN A 79 9.35 -32.48 4.82
N LEU A 80 9.99 -31.31 4.70
CA LEU A 80 10.91 -31.04 3.61
C LEU A 80 12.27 -31.71 3.85
N PRO A 81 12.94 -32.27 2.84
CA PRO A 81 14.18 -33.03 2.98
C PRO A 81 15.42 -32.14 3.13
N VAL A 82 15.34 -31.10 3.95
CA VAL A 82 16.43 -30.15 4.19
C VAL A 82 17.25 -30.59 5.40
N LYS A 83 18.56 -30.77 5.17
CA LYS A 83 19.52 -31.09 6.24
C LYS A 83 20.10 -29.82 6.86
N SER A 84 20.50 -28.87 6.03
CA SER A 84 21.00 -27.57 6.46
C SER A 84 20.77 -26.51 5.39
N VAL A 85 20.77 -25.24 5.79
CA VAL A 85 20.65 -24.09 4.91
C VAL A 85 21.67 -23.02 5.26
N TYR A 86 22.28 -22.44 4.25
CA TYR A 86 23.08 -21.22 4.33
C TYR A 86 22.46 -20.17 3.43
N ALA A 87 22.51 -18.90 3.81
CA ALA A 87 21.97 -17.80 3.01
C ALA A 87 22.89 -16.57 3.02
N GLU A 88 23.09 -15.99 1.86
CA GLU A 88 23.89 -14.77 1.68
C GLU A 88 23.19 -13.79 0.74
N TYR A 89 23.50 -12.51 0.88
CA TYR A 89 23.11 -11.52 -0.10
C TYR A 89 23.88 -11.73 -1.42
N VAL A 90 23.19 -11.45 -2.52
CA VAL A 90 23.78 -11.39 -3.85
C VAL A 90 23.34 -10.08 -4.51
N HIS A 91 24.29 -9.38 -5.14
CA HIS A 91 24.03 -8.11 -5.80
C HIS A 91 24.16 -8.27 -7.31
N PHE A 92 23.18 -7.75 -8.01
CA PHE A 92 23.08 -7.77 -9.45
C PHE A 92 23.27 -6.35 -9.95
N VAL A 93 24.22 -6.12 -10.83
CA VAL A 93 24.60 -4.79 -11.30
C VAL A 93 24.51 -4.72 -12.80
N ALA A 94 23.68 -3.81 -13.29
CA ALA A 94 23.64 -3.41 -14.69
C ALA A 94 24.55 -2.20 -14.91
N LEU A 95 25.40 -2.27 -15.92
CA LEU A 95 26.39 -1.25 -16.25
C LEU A 95 26.17 -0.74 -17.67
N ASN A 96 26.29 0.56 -17.88
CA ASN A 96 26.26 1.19 -19.20
C ASN A 96 27.67 1.23 -19.86
N ALA A 97 28.74 1.01 -19.08
CA ALA A 97 30.12 0.88 -19.54
C ALA A 97 30.91 0.00 -18.55
N ALA A 98 32.05 -0.52 -19.00
CA ALA A 98 32.96 -1.31 -18.17
C ALA A 98 33.57 -0.45 -17.06
N LEU A 99 33.59 -0.99 -15.82
CA LEU A 99 34.26 -0.36 -14.70
C LEU A 99 35.79 -0.47 -14.81
N SER A 100 36.49 0.57 -14.41
CA SER A 100 37.91 0.49 -14.11
C SER A 100 38.18 -0.37 -12.87
N ALA A 101 39.41 -0.85 -12.69
CA ALA A 101 39.77 -1.63 -11.50
C ALA A 101 39.52 -0.85 -10.18
N GLU A 102 39.71 0.48 -10.18
CA GLU A 102 39.43 1.34 -9.03
C GLU A 102 37.93 1.47 -8.77
N GLN A 103 37.14 1.65 -9.81
CA GLN A 103 35.68 1.72 -9.70
C GLN A 103 35.07 0.39 -9.22
N GLU A 104 35.58 -0.73 -9.74
CA GLU A 104 35.15 -2.06 -9.30
C GLU A 104 35.49 -2.31 -7.82
N ALA A 105 36.69 -1.92 -7.38
CA ALA A 105 37.09 -2.02 -5.98
C ALA A 105 36.20 -1.14 -5.08
N LYS A 106 35.87 0.07 -5.54
CA LYS A 106 34.94 0.97 -4.83
C LYS A 106 33.54 0.39 -4.74
N LEU A 107 33.01 -0.15 -5.84
CA LEU A 107 31.70 -0.81 -5.86
C LEU A 107 31.66 -1.99 -4.90
N LYS A 108 32.67 -2.86 -4.92
CA LYS A 108 32.79 -3.99 -3.96
C LYS A 108 32.81 -3.51 -2.53
N ALA A 109 33.50 -2.43 -2.22
CA ALA A 109 33.51 -1.86 -0.88
C ALA A 109 32.15 -1.32 -0.45
N LEU A 110 31.39 -0.67 -1.34
CA LEU A 110 30.02 -0.22 -1.07
C LEU A 110 29.03 -1.38 -0.84
N LEU A 111 29.23 -2.49 -1.55
CA LEU A 111 28.37 -3.68 -1.44
C LEU A 111 28.77 -4.61 -0.28
N HIS A 112 29.83 -4.27 0.44
CA HIS A 112 30.30 -5.02 1.60
C HIS A 112 29.74 -4.40 2.88
N TYR A 113 28.68 -4.99 3.43
CA TYR A 113 28.01 -4.58 4.67
C TYR A 113 27.50 -5.80 5.44
N GLY A 114 27.31 -5.64 6.75
CA GLY A 114 26.91 -6.73 7.64
C GLY A 114 28.11 -7.54 8.13
N PRO A 115 27.89 -8.72 8.74
CA PRO A 115 28.95 -9.55 9.30
C PRO A 115 29.83 -10.13 8.20
N THR A 116 31.14 -10.06 8.41
CA THR A 116 32.12 -10.77 7.56
C THR A 116 32.27 -12.19 8.05
N LEU A 117 32.07 -13.16 7.16
CA LEU A 117 32.55 -14.52 7.39
C LEU A 117 33.86 -14.74 6.63
N ALA A 118 34.77 -15.53 7.21
CA ALA A 118 35.83 -16.14 6.46
C ALA A 118 35.24 -16.92 5.27
N GLU A 119 35.99 -17.06 4.18
CA GLU A 119 35.55 -17.71 2.93
C GLU A 119 34.64 -18.91 3.18
N HIS A 120 33.37 -18.76 2.86
CA HIS A 120 32.40 -19.83 2.93
C HIS A 120 32.13 -20.37 1.53
N GLU A 121 32.42 -21.64 1.33
CA GLU A 121 31.98 -22.32 0.12
C GLU A 121 30.47 -22.60 0.24
N ALA A 122 29.70 -21.96 -0.61
CA ALA A 122 28.28 -22.28 -0.76
C ALA A 122 28.13 -23.70 -1.33
N LYS A 123 27.56 -24.61 -0.53
CA LYS A 123 27.40 -26.03 -0.90
C LYS A 123 25.93 -26.38 -0.99
N GLY A 124 25.59 -27.23 -1.98
CA GLY A 124 24.26 -27.76 -2.15
C GLY A 124 23.46 -27.11 -3.28
N GLU A 125 22.15 -27.35 -3.29
CA GLU A 125 21.26 -26.77 -4.28
C GLU A 125 20.97 -25.30 -4.00
N SER A 126 21.07 -24.45 -5.03
CA SER A 126 20.82 -23.01 -4.90
C SER A 126 19.41 -22.62 -5.29
N PHE A 127 18.84 -21.71 -4.49
CA PHE A 127 17.60 -20.98 -4.76
C PHE A 127 17.87 -19.51 -4.49
N ILE A 128 17.71 -18.67 -5.48
CA ILE A 128 18.00 -17.26 -5.36
C ILE A 128 16.70 -16.48 -5.45
N VAL A 129 16.34 -15.86 -4.35
CA VAL A 129 15.19 -14.95 -4.27
C VAL A 129 15.64 -13.59 -4.81
N ILE A 130 14.98 -13.12 -5.84
CA ILE A 130 15.22 -11.83 -6.48
C ILE A 130 13.95 -10.99 -6.45
N PRO A 131 14.01 -9.66 -6.58
CA PRO A 131 12.81 -8.85 -6.75
C PRO A 131 11.94 -9.35 -7.89
N ARG A 132 10.64 -9.08 -7.81
CA ARG A 132 9.71 -9.45 -8.88
C ARG A 132 10.17 -8.86 -10.21
N VAL A 133 10.17 -9.70 -11.24
CA VAL A 133 10.58 -9.30 -12.60
C VAL A 133 9.68 -8.16 -13.09
N GLY A 134 10.29 -7.13 -13.66
CA GLY A 134 9.60 -5.94 -14.15
C GLY A 134 9.58 -4.78 -13.14
N THR A 135 9.93 -5.02 -11.86
CA THR A 135 9.94 -3.99 -10.81
C THR A 135 11.34 -3.46 -10.55
N ILE A 136 11.41 -2.25 -9.99
CA ILE A 136 12.61 -1.68 -9.36
C ILE A 136 12.37 -1.71 -7.85
N SER A 137 13.21 -2.43 -7.09
CA SER A 137 13.03 -2.49 -5.65
C SER A 137 13.36 -1.15 -4.98
N SER A 138 12.71 -0.84 -3.86
CA SER A 138 12.99 0.37 -3.08
C SER A 138 14.45 0.39 -2.57
N TRP A 139 15.03 -0.78 -2.30
CA TRP A 139 16.45 -0.92 -2.00
C TRP A 139 17.33 -0.53 -3.18
N SER A 140 16.95 -0.92 -4.40
CA SER A 140 17.67 -0.63 -5.65
C SER A 140 17.84 0.85 -5.90
N SER A 141 16.78 1.63 -5.75
CA SER A 141 16.79 3.08 -5.96
C SER A 141 17.84 3.75 -5.07
N LYS A 142 17.89 3.38 -3.78
CA LYS A 142 18.86 3.90 -2.82
C LYS A 142 20.29 3.46 -3.12
N ALA A 143 20.50 2.18 -3.41
CA ALA A 143 21.82 1.63 -3.70
C ALA A 143 22.42 2.26 -4.96
N THR A 144 21.60 2.45 -5.98
CA THR A 144 22.00 3.09 -7.24
C THR A 144 22.33 4.57 -7.02
N ASP A 145 21.54 5.31 -6.26
CA ASP A 145 21.82 6.70 -5.90
C ASP A 145 23.12 6.84 -5.11
N ILE A 146 23.37 5.94 -4.16
CA ILE A 146 24.64 5.93 -3.40
C ILE A 146 25.82 5.69 -4.32
N ALA A 147 25.72 4.73 -5.25
CA ALA A 147 26.76 4.46 -6.22
C ALA A 147 27.08 5.69 -7.08
N HIS A 148 26.05 6.38 -7.58
CA HIS A 148 26.21 7.61 -8.36
C HIS A 148 26.85 8.73 -7.53
N ASN A 149 26.40 8.93 -6.29
CA ASN A 149 26.98 9.92 -5.38
C ASN A 149 28.47 9.63 -5.04
N CYS A 150 28.87 8.36 -5.14
CA CYS A 150 30.26 7.93 -5.02
C CYS A 150 31.05 8.02 -6.33
N GLY A 151 30.48 8.56 -7.41
CA GLY A 151 31.12 8.76 -8.69
C GLY A 151 31.14 7.53 -9.60
N LEU A 152 30.29 6.53 -9.33
CA LEU A 152 30.13 5.32 -10.18
C LEU A 152 29.02 5.54 -11.21
N ASN A 153 29.23 6.45 -12.16
CA ASN A 153 28.23 6.83 -13.17
C ASN A 153 27.99 5.74 -14.23
N GLU A 154 28.87 4.76 -14.32
CA GLU A 154 28.76 3.58 -15.17
C GLU A 154 27.71 2.58 -14.65
N VAL A 155 27.35 2.68 -13.39
CA VAL A 155 26.28 1.87 -12.79
C VAL A 155 24.92 2.42 -13.25
N GLU A 156 24.19 1.62 -14.01
CA GLU A 156 22.83 1.95 -14.43
C GLU A 156 21.82 1.62 -13.32
N ARG A 157 21.98 0.44 -12.70
CA ARG A 157 21.10 -0.03 -11.64
C ARG A 157 21.75 -1.17 -10.85
N ILE A 158 21.50 -1.18 -9.53
CA ILE A 158 21.87 -2.27 -8.63
C ILE A 158 20.61 -2.88 -8.04
N GLU A 159 20.51 -4.20 -8.09
CA GLU A 159 19.48 -4.96 -7.35
C GLU A 159 20.13 -5.91 -6.36
N ARG A 160 19.39 -6.29 -5.32
CA ARG A 160 19.83 -7.24 -4.31
C ARG A 160 18.91 -8.44 -4.28
N GLY A 161 19.48 -9.63 -4.26
CA GLY A 161 18.77 -10.88 -4.00
C GLY A 161 19.30 -11.58 -2.75
N LEU A 162 18.66 -12.70 -2.43
CA LEU A 162 18.99 -13.55 -1.32
C LEU A 162 19.24 -14.97 -1.83
N ALA A 163 20.49 -15.41 -1.83
CA ALA A 163 20.88 -16.74 -2.30
C ALA A 163 20.85 -17.72 -1.13
N TYR A 164 20.00 -18.73 -1.24
CA TYR A 164 19.94 -19.87 -0.32
C TYR A 164 20.66 -21.07 -0.92
N TYR A 165 21.42 -21.78 -0.10
CA TYR A 165 22.12 -22.99 -0.46
C TYR A 165 21.69 -24.10 0.50
N PHE A 166 21.12 -25.18 -0.05
CA PHE A 166 20.53 -26.27 0.71
C PHE A 166 21.35 -27.55 0.60
N GLU A 167 21.77 -28.09 1.73
CA GLU A 167 22.11 -29.52 1.79
C GLU A 167 20.82 -30.32 1.98
N LEU A 168 20.54 -31.20 1.04
CA LEU A 168 19.33 -32.02 1.02
C LEU A 168 19.64 -33.46 1.45
N THR A 169 18.67 -34.11 2.09
CA THR A 169 18.76 -35.55 2.42
C THR A 169 18.33 -36.43 1.26
N GLN A 170 17.55 -35.89 0.31
CA GLN A 170 17.12 -36.51 -0.94
C GLN A 170 16.82 -35.42 -2.00
N PRO A 171 16.86 -35.75 -3.29
CA PRO A 171 16.50 -34.81 -4.35
C PRO A 171 15.07 -34.29 -4.20
N LEU A 172 14.82 -33.04 -4.60
CA LEU A 172 13.50 -32.43 -4.62
C LEU A 172 12.73 -32.84 -5.88
N ASP A 173 11.48 -33.22 -5.71
CA ASP A 173 10.50 -33.26 -6.81
C ASP A 173 9.86 -31.89 -7.00
N GLU A 174 9.05 -31.71 -8.03
CA GLU A 174 8.38 -30.45 -8.39
C GLU A 174 7.52 -29.92 -7.22
N LYS A 175 6.69 -30.77 -6.65
CA LYS A 175 5.79 -30.42 -5.54
C LYS A 175 6.55 -30.02 -4.27
N THR A 176 7.63 -30.69 -3.98
CA THR A 176 8.49 -30.36 -2.82
C THR A 176 9.26 -29.07 -3.06
N THR A 177 9.69 -28.83 -4.32
CA THR A 177 10.31 -27.60 -4.75
C THR A 177 9.34 -26.41 -4.58
N GLU A 178 8.11 -26.53 -5.02
CA GLU A 178 7.07 -25.50 -4.85
C GLU A 178 6.83 -25.17 -3.36
N LYS A 179 6.73 -26.19 -2.51
CA LYS A 179 6.58 -25.99 -1.07
C LYS A 179 7.79 -25.29 -0.45
N LEU A 180 9.00 -25.68 -0.85
CA LEU A 180 10.23 -25.06 -0.37
C LEU A 180 10.28 -23.59 -0.79
N THR A 181 10.05 -23.29 -2.07
CA THR A 181 10.10 -21.92 -2.60
C THR A 181 9.05 -21.02 -1.98
N ALA A 182 7.84 -21.53 -1.70
CA ALA A 182 6.78 -20.78 -1.03
C ALA A 182 7.16 -20.31 0.40
N LEU A 183 8.11 -21.00 1.04
CA LEU A 183 8.63 -20.59 2.36
C LEU A 183 9.79 -19.59 2.29
N LEU A 184 10.38 -19.39 1.11
CA LEU A 184 11.57 -18.55 0.93
C LEU A 184 11.27 -17.13 0.50
N HIS A 185 10.13 -16.87 -0.14
CA HIS A 185 9.87 -15.61 -0.80
C HIS A 185 8.42 -15.15 -0.67
N ASP A 186 8.22 -13.84 -0.74
CA ASP A 186 6.90 -13.24 -0.94
C ASP A 186 6.59 -13.21 -2.45
N ARG A 187 5.67 -14.09 -2.89
CA ARG A 187 5.30 -14.23 -4.30
C ARG A 187 4.77 -12.95 -4.96
N MET A 188 4.41 -11.92 -4.19
CA MET A 188 3.94 -10.64 -4.71
C MET A 188 5.07 -9.66 -4.98
N MET A 189 6.17 -9.79 -4.25
CA MET A 189 7.32 -8.89 -4.32
C MET A 189 8.56 -9.53 -4.93
N GLU A 190 8.61 -10.87 -4.97
CA GLU A 190 9.83 -11.62 -5.24
C GLU A 190 9.58 -12.78 -6.21
N THR A 191 10.63 -13.25 -6.81
CA THR A 191 10.67 -14.40 -7.72
C THR A 191 11.88 -15.26 -7.36
N VAL A 192 11.78 -16.57 -7.53
CA VAL A 192 12.89 -17.48 -7.28
C VAL A 192 13.52 -17.95 -8.59
N VAL A 193 14.84 -17.77 -8.72
CA VAL A 193 15.64 -18.30 -9.82
C VAL A 193 16.65 -19.32 -9.29
N ARG A 194 17.20 -20.16 -10.17
CA ARG A 194 18.14 -21.23 -9.76
C ARG A 194 19.59 -20.83 -9.94
N LYS A 195 19.89 -19.87 -10.79
CA LYS A 195 21.23 -19.40 -11.10
C LYS A 195 21.29 -17.88 -11.10
N ALA A 196 22.43 -17.33 -10.73
CA ALA A 196 22.62 -15.88 -10.63
C ALA A 196 22.53 -15.17 -11.99
N ASP A 197 22.90 -15.84 -13.09
CA ASP A 197 22.80 -15.29 -14.45
C ASP A 197 21.33 -15.14 -14.92
N GLU A 198 20.40 -15.95 -14.41
CA GLU A 198 18.97 -15.82 -14.69
C GLU A 198 18.39 -14.48 -14.18
N ALA A 199 19.04 -13.85 -13.20
CA ALA A 199 18.63 -12.54 -12.66
C ALA A 199 18.83 -11.37 -13.65
N GLU A 200 19.52 -11.57 -14.77
CA GLU A 200 19.58 -10.59 -15.87
C GLU A 200 18.20 -10.14 -16.34
N VAL A 201 17.18 -10.98 -16.14
CA VAL A 201 15.79 -10.67 -16.48
C VAL A 201 15.27 -9.41 -15.75
N LEU A 202 15.82 -9.05 -14.58
CA LEU A 202 15.47 -7.85 -13.82
C LEU A 202 15.73 -6.55 -14.60
N PHE A 203 16.68 -6.56 -15.53
CA PHE A 203 17.12 -5.38 -16.25
C PHE A 203 16.57 -5.28 -17.68
N ARG A 204 15.74 -6.25 -18.08
CA ARG A 204 15.08 -6.23 -19.40
C ARG A 204 14.04 -5.12 -19.44
N GLN A 205 14.01 -4.41 -20.57
CA GLN A 205 12.95 -3.43 -20.83
C GLN A 205 11.68 -4.15 -21.23
N GLN A 206 10.56 -3.72 -20.66
CA GLN A 206 9.22 -4.20 -20.97
C GLN A 206 8.37 -3.05 -21.51
N GLU A 207 7.46 -3.36 -22.42
CA GLU A 207 6.53 -2.39 -23.00
C GLU A 207 5.26 -2.30 -22.12
N PRO A 208 4.71 -1.09 -21.93
CA PRO A 208 3.47 -0.93 -21.18
C PRO A 208 2.29 -1.71 -21.78
N LYS A 209 1.55 -2.43 -20.95
CA LYS A 209 0.33 -3.12 -21.34
C LYS A 209 -0.73 -2.11 -21.80
N PRO A 210 -1.50 -2.39 -22.87
CA PRO A 210 -2.62 -1.54 -23.25
C PRO A 210 -3.79 -1.67 -22.27
N PHE A 211 -4.71 -0.71 -22.28
CA PHE A 211 -6.02 -0.89 -21.66
C PHE A 211 -6.87 -1.92 -22.44
N LYS A 212 -7.81 -2.56 -21.76
CA LYS A 212 -8.77 -3.46 -22.37
C LYS A 212 -10.13 -2.81 -22.52
N THR A 213 -10.87 -3.20 -23.56
CA THR A 213 -12.24 -2.73 -23.79
C THR A 213 -13.20 -3.88 -23.55
N VAL A 214 -14.26 -3.64 -22.79
CA VAL A 214 -15.34 -4.62 -22.55
C VAL A 214 -16.48 -4.34 -23.52
N ASP A 215 -16.70 -5.23 -24.46
CA ASP A 215 -17.69 -5.03 -25.55
C ASP A 215 -19.13 -5.27 -25.05
N ILE A 216 -19.70 -4.28 -24.40
CA ILE A 216 -21.09 -4.33 -23.92
C ILE A 216 -22.11 -3.97 -25.00
N LEU A 217 -21.72 -3.22 -26.04
CA LEU A 217 -22.65 -2.83 -27.10
C LEU A 217 -23.11 -4.03 -27.95
N ASN A 218 -22.21 -5.00 -28.18
CA ASN A 218 -22.55 -6.23 -28.90
C ASN A 218 -22.81 -7.41 -27.96
N GLY A 219 -22.04 -7.55 -26.90
CA GLY A 219 -22.12 -8.65 -25.92
C GLY A 219 -23.18 -8.46 -24.83
N GLY A 220 -23.75 -7.26 -24.73
CA GLY A 220 -24.80 -6.94 -23.75
C GLY A 220 -24.35 -7.08 -22.29
N ARG A 221 -25.33 -7.28 -21.41
CA ARG A 221 -25.15 -7.44 -19.97
C ARG A 221 -24.17 -8.58 -19.62
N SER A 222 -24.21 -9.69 -20.35
CA SER A 222 -23.36 -10.85 -20.06
C SER A 222 -21.85 -10.55 -20.20
N ALA A 223 -21.48 -9.64 -21.10
CA ALA A 223 -20.10 -9.20 -21.25
C ALA A 223 -19.62 -8.42 -20.00
N LEU A 224 -20.50 -7.59 -19.43
CA LEU A 224 -20.18 -6.85 -18.21
C LEU A 224 -20.15 -7.76 -16.97
N GLU A 225 -21.08 -8.73 -16.87
CA GLU A 225 -21.08 -9.75 -15.80
C GLU A 225 -19.81 -10.61 -15.84
N SER A 226 -19.36 -10.99 -17.03
CA SER A 226 -18.10 -11.72 -17.21
C SER A 226 -16.90 -10.88 -16.78
N ALA A 227 -16.86 -9.61 -17.16
CA ALA A 227 -15.83 -8.67 -16.72
C ALA A 227 -15.85 -8.43 -15.20
N ASN A 228 -17.05 -8.36 -14.59
CA ASN A 228 -17.23 -8.24 -13.14
C ASN A 228 -16.52 -9.40 -12.40
N VAL A 229 -16.64 -10.63 -12.91
CA VAL A 229 -15.99 -11.82 -12.32
C VAL A 229 -14.49 -11.85 -12.65
N GLU A 230 -14.12 -11.56 -13.91
CA GLU A 230 -12.72 -11.64 -14.37
C GLU A 230 -11.84 -10.62 -13.66
N LEU A 231 -12.30 -9.38 -13.56
CA LEU A 231 -11.58 -8.26 -12.97
C LEU A 231 -11.78 -8.15 -11.44
N GLY A 232 -12.69 -8.94 -10.85
CA GLY A 232 -12.97 -8.89 -9.41
C GLY A 232 -13.59 -7.58 -8.95
N LEU A 233 -14.52 -7.02 -9.75
CA LEU A 233 -15.10 -5.70 -9.50
C LEU A 233 -16.09 -5.66 -8.33
N ALA A 234 -16.70 -6.80 -7.98
CA ALA A 234 -17.72 -6.93 -6.93
C ALA A 234 -18.95 -6.02 -7.13
N LEU A 235 -19.33 -5.75 -8.39
CA LEU A 235 -20.51 -4.95 -8.74
C LEU A 235 -21.80 -5.64 -8.35
N ALA A 236 -22.74 -4.89 -7.79
CA ALA A 236 -24.11 -5.31 -7.54
C ALA A 236 -24.97 -5.23 -8.83
N GLU A 237 -26.14 -5.85 -8.81
CA GLU A 237 -27.06 -5.93 -9.96
C GLU A 237 -27.49 -4.53 -10.47
N ASP A 238 -27.82 -3.63 -9.56
CA ASP A 238 -28.21 -2.25 -9.85
C ASP A 238 -27.02 -1.41 -10.40
N GLU A 239 -25.80 -1.70 -9.98
CA GLU A 239 -24.59 -1.08 -10.52
C GLU A 239 -24.29 -1.56 -11.93
N ILE A 240 -24.53 -2.85 -12.22
CA ILE A 240 -24.44 -3.41 -13.58
C ILE A 240 -25.48 -2.74 -14.49
N ASP A 241 -26.74 -2.60 -14.03
CA ASP A 241 -27.79 -1.92 -14.78
C ASP A 241 -27.43 -0.46 -15.07
N TYR A 242 -26.92 0.25 -14.08
CA TYR A 242 -26.45 1.63 -14.21
C TYR A 242 -25.34 1.78 -15.26
N LEU A 243 -24.35 0.91 -15.24
CA LEU A 243 -23.25 0.95 -16.21
C LEU A 243 -23.74 0.60 -17.62
N MET A 244 -24.62 -0.38 -17.77
CA MET A 244 -25.22 -0.75 -19.04
C MET A 244 -26.01 0.42 -19.65
N GLU A 245 -26.85 1.08 -18.87
CA GLU A 245 -27.64 2.23 -19.32
C GLU A 245 -26.73 3.38 -19.77
N ASN A 246 -25.77 3.76 -18.94
CA ASN A 246 -24.93 4.92 -19.20
C ASN A 246 -23.98 4.72 -20.39
N PHE A 247 -23.29 3.57 -20.50
CA PHE A 247 -22.38 3.33 -21.62
C PHE A 247 -23.14 3.12 -22.95
N THR A 248 -24.35 2.55 -22.89
CA THR A 248 -25.24 2.47 -24.05
C THR A 248 -25.67 3.87 -24.50
N ALA A 249 -26.04 4.73 -23.58
CA ALA A 249 -26.39 6.13 -23.89
C ALA A 249 -25.21 6.93 -24.45
N LEU A 250 -23.98 6.63 -24.01
CA LEU A 250 -22.74 7.21 -24.56
C LEU A 250 -22.38 6.66 -25.95
N GLY A 251 -22.98 5.55 -26.37
CA GLY A 251 -22.73 4.90 -27.66
C GLY A 251 -21.32 4.33 -27.82
N ARG A 252 -20.67 3.96 -26.70
CA ARG A 252 -19.34 3.36 -26.68
C ARG A 252 -19.20 2.28 -25.62
N ASN A 253 -18.23 1.43 -25.81
CA ASN A 253 -17.84 0.43 -24.82
C ASN A 253 -17.01 1.04 -23.68
N PRO A 254 -17.12 0.52 -22.43
CA PRO A 254 -16.24 0.88 -21.34
C PRO A 254 -14.85 0.27 -21.49
N HIS A 255 -13.85 0.94 -20.95
CA HIS A 255 -12.54 0.37 -20.73
C HIS A 255 -12.43 -0.23 -19.32
N ASP A 256 -11.52 -1.19 -19.16
CA ASP A 256 -11.24 -1.86 -17.89
C ASP A 256 -10.97 -0.85 -16.73
N ILE A 257 -10.19 0.19 -17.00
CA ILE A 257 -9.88 1.25 -16.04
C ILE A 257 -11.13 2.01 -15.57
N GLU A 258 -12.12 2.25 -16.45
CA GLU A 258 -13.35 2.94 -16.08
C GLU A 258 -14.23 2.07 -15.18
N LEU A 259 -14.34 0.78 -15.52
CA LEU A 259 -15.08 -0.19 -14.72
C LEU A 259 -14.42 -0.38 -13.34
N TYR A 260 -13.11 -0.46 -13.32
CA TYR A 260 -12.35 -0.65 -12.09
C TYR A 260 -12.45 0.56 -11.17
N MET A 261 -12.28 1.77 -11.71
CA MET A 261 -12.44 3.01 -10.98
C MET A 261 -13.86 3.15 -10.41
N PHE A 262 -14.89 2.83 -11.22
CA PHE A 262 -16.28 2.81 -10.75
C PHE A 262 -16.47 1.82 -9.59
N ALA A 263 -15.94 0.60 -9.72
CA ALA A 263 -16.03 -0.43 -8.70
C ALA A 263 -15.35 -0.01 -7.38
N GLN A 264 -14.18 0.63 -7.46
CA GLN A 264 -13.48 1.13 -6.26
C GLN A 264 -14.25 2.26 -5.58
N ALA A 265 -14.73 3.24 -6.34
CA ALA A 265 -15.49 4.37 -5.80
C ALA A 265 -16.84 3.94 -5.17
N ASN A 266 -17.48 2.88 -5.70
CA ASN A 266 -18.74 2.36 -5.21
C ASN A 266 -18.62 1.12 -4.32
N SER A 267 -17.39 0.73 -3.95
CA SER A 267 -17.16 -0.45 -3.12
C SER A 267 -17.79 -0.31 -1.72
N GLU A 268 -18.03 -1.45 -1.08
CA GLU A 268 -18.41 -1.51 0.35
C GLU A 268 -17.20 -1.30 1.29
N HIS A 269 -16.11 -0.75 0.78
CA HIS A 269 -15.02 -0.25 1.62
C HIS A 269 -15.58 0.77 2.60
N CYS A 270 -15.25 0.68 3.87
CA CYS A 270 -15.84 1.46 4.97
C CYS A 270 -17.36 1.25 5.20
N ARG A 271 -18.04 0.35 4.50
CA ARG A 271 -19.44 -0.02 4.70
C ARG A 271 -20.45 1.13 4.65
N HIS A 272 -20.18 2.16 3.86
CA HIS A 272 -21.03 3.36 3.80
C HIS A 272 -22.48 3.07 3.42
N LYS A 273 -22.72 2.17 2.45
CA LYS A 273 -24.08 1.79 2.04
C LYS A 273 -24.85 1.15 3.18
N ILE A 274 -24.26 0.17 3.88
CA ILE A 274 -24.88 -0.53 5.01
C ILE A 274 -25.11 0.43 6.18
N PHE A 275 -24.14 1.26 6.54
CA PHE A 275 -24.25 2.19 7.66
C PHE A 275 -25.23 3.33 7.41
N ASN A 276 -25.46 3.73 6.14
CA ASN A 276 -26.48 4.71 5.75
C ASN A 276 -27.86 4.11 5.48
N ALA A 277 -27.97 2.77 5.35
CA ALA A 277 -29.22 2.10 5.00
C ALA A 277 -30.35 2.34 6.02
N ASP A 278 -31.58 2.30 5.53
CA ASP A 278 -32.76 2.21 6.38
C ASP A 278 -32.89 0.79 6.96
N TRP A 279 -33.05 0.70 8.26
CA TRP A 279 -33.16 -0.58 8.96
C TRP A 279 -34.62 -0.89 9.31
N ILE A 280 -35.02 -2.13 9.06
CA ILE A 280 -36.31 -2.70 9.50
C ILE A 280 -35.97 -3.88 10.43
N ILE A 281 -36.26 -3.73 11.72
CA ILE A 281 -36.04 -4.73 12.75
C ILE A 281 -37.38 -5.24 13.25
N ASP A 282 -37.63 -6.54 13.13
CA ASP A 282 -38.90 -7.18 13.52
C ASP A 282 -40.13 -6.47 12.91
N GLY A 283 -40.02 -6.11 11.62
CA GLY A 283 -41.08 -5.42 10.87
C GLY A 283 -41.24 -3.94 11.19
N LYS A 284 -40.41 -3.36 12.06
CA LYS A 284 -40.46 -1.93 12.43
C LYS A 284 -39.31 -1.18 11.79
N LYS A 285 -39.63 -0.15 10.99
CA LYS A 285 -38.65 0.78 10.48
C LYS A 285 -38.00 1.54 11.63
N GLN A 286 -36.66 1.61 11.63
CA GLN A 286 -35.90 2.38 12.62
C GLN A 286 -35.81 3.85 12.18
N ASP A 287 -35.78 4.75 13.15
CA ASP A 287 -35.72 6.20 12.90
C ASP A 287 -34.35 6.66 12.40
N LYS A 288 -33.31 5.92 12.71
CA LYS A 288 -31.92 6.28 12.43
C LYS A 288 -31.18 5.13 11.73
N SER A 289 -30.38 5.50 10.72
CA SER A 289 -29.33 4.61 10.19
C SER A 289 -28.21 4.42 11.22
N LEU A 290 -27.33 3.45 11.02
CA LEU A 290 -26.18 3.22 11.91
C LEU A 290 -25.30 4.46 12.04
N PHE A 291 -24.99 5.15 10.94
CA PHE A 291 -24.24 6.41 11.00
C PHE A 291 -24.99 7.50 11.80
N LYS A 292 -26.29 7.63 11.67
CA LYS A 292 -27.07 8.58 12.47
C LYS A 292 -27.03 8.22 13.95
N MET A 293 -27.01 6.93 14.30
CA MET A 293 -26.86 6.49 15.70
C MET A 293 -25.49 6.88 16.26
N ILE A 294 -24.42 6.68 15.49
CA ILE A 294 -23.06 7.07 15.87
C ILE A 294 -22.95 8.59 16.03
N LYS A 295 -23.41 9.34 15.03
CA LYS A 295 -23.38 10.82 15.04
C LYS A 295 -24.22 11.44 16.16
N ASN A 296 -25.24 10.73 16.65
CA ASN A 296 -26.08 11.20 17.74
C ASN A 296 -25.30 11.54 19.03
N THR A 297 -24.18 10.88 19.29
CA THR A 297 -23.32 11.22 20.43
C THR A 297 -22.72 12.62 20.24
N PHE A 298 -22.15 12.89 19.06
CA PHE A 298 -21.63 14.21 18.72
C PHE A 298 -22.71 15.29 18.71
N GLU A 299 -23.87 15.02 18.13
CA GLU A 299 -25.00 15.96 18.11
C GLU A 299 -25.48 16.34 19.52
N LYS A 300 -25.36 15.41 20.48
CA LYS A 300 -25.77 15.65 21.89
C LYS A 300 -24.70 16.32 22.73
N THR A 301 -23.42 16.11 22.38
CA THR A 301 -22.27 16.59 23.15
C THR A 301 -21.19 17.06 22.20
N PRO A 302 -21.39 18.17 21.47
CA PRO A 302 -20.43 18.68 20.50
C PRO A 302 -19.28 19.46 21.15
N ASP A 303 -19.34 19.73 22.46
CA ASP A 303 -18.37 20.54 23.16
C ASP A 303 -16.95 19.99 22.98
N PHE A 304 -15.98 20.88 22.76
CA PHE A 304 -14.57 20.57 22.53
C PHE A 304 -14.24 19.79 21.24
N VAL A 305 -15.22 19.51 20.37
CA VAL A 305 -14.97 18.89 19.05
C VAL A 305 -14.87 19.98 17.99
N LEU A 306 -13.71 20.11 17.37
CA LEU A 306 -13.44 21.13 16.35
C LEU A 306 -13.71 20.63 14.94
N SER A 307 -13.51 19.34 14.68
CA SER A 307 -13.84 18.68 13.41
C SER A 307 -14.21 17.21 13.67
N ALA A 308 -15.36 16.79 13.11
CA ALA A 308 -15.78 15.39 13.10
C ALA A 308 -16.60 15.09 11.84
N TYR A 309 -16.45 13.90 11.27
CA TYR A 309 -17.17 13.39 10.08
C TYR A 309 -17.00 14.21 8.79
N LYS A 310 -15.96 15.02 8.69
CA LYS A 310 -15.70 15.91 7.54
C LYS A 310 -14.29 15.79 6.97
N ASP A 311 -13.41 15.12 7.68
CA ASP A 311 -12.00 14.99 7.33
C ASP A 311 -11.51 13.59 7.71
N ASN A 312 -10.28 13.26 7.37
CA ASN A 312 -9.65 11.97 7.59
C ASN A 312 -9.54 11.59 9.07
N ALA A 313 -9.37 12.58 9.95
CA ALA A 313 -9.35 12.38 11.40
C ALA A 313 -10.27 13.36 12.14
N ALA A 314 -10.71 12.98 13.32
CA ALA A 314 -11.41 13.89 14.22
C ALA A 314 -10.41 14.79 14.96
N VAL A 315 -10.79 16.06 15.19
CA VAL A 315 -9.99 17.03 15.93
C VAL A 315 -10.74 17.52 17.14
N MET A 316 -10.10 17.43 18.30
CA MET A 316 -10.61 17.93 19.58
C MET A 316 -9.77 19.11 20.07
N GLU A 317 -10.39 19.98 20.83
CA GLU A 317 -9.71 21.10 21.49
C GLU A 317 -8.59 20.57 22.40
N GLY A 318 -7.41 21.11 22.21
CA GLY A 318 -6.26 20.85 23.06
C GLY A 318 -5.94 22.04 23.96
N SER A 319 -4.68 22.25 24.23
CA SER A 319 -4.21 23.33 25.09
C SER A 319 -3.02 24.08 24.47
N LYS A 320 -2.66 25.20 25.06
CA LYS A 320 -1.37 25.83 24.76
C LYS A 320 -0.24 24.89 25.16
N ALA A 321 0.60 24.56 24.19
CA ALA A 321 1.71 23.66 24.38
C ALA A 321 2.98 24.17 23.69
N GLY A 322 4.12 23.83 24.26
CA GLY A 322 5.42 24.07 23.65
C GLY A 322 5.73 22.98 22.62
N ARG A 323 5.67 23.31 21.35
CA ARG A 323 6.08 22.42 20.26
C ARG A 323 7.51 22.70 19.85
N PHE A 324 8.33 21.67 19.69
CA PHE A 324 9.74 21.79 19.35
C PHE A 324 9.97 21.45 17.89
N PHE A 325 10.27 22.48 17.08
CA PHE A 325 10.54 22.33 15.64
C PHE A 325 11.44 23.46 15.14
N PRO A 326 12.07 23.35 13.95
CA PRO A 326 12.97 24.37 13.45
C PRO A 326 12.22 25.56 12.86
N ASP A 327 12.74 26.76 13.10
CA ASP A 327 12.35 27.98 12.40
C ASP A 327 12.86 27.99 10.93
N GLN A 328 12.56 29.07 10.22
CA GLN A 328 13.02 29.27 8.84
C GLN A 328 14.55 29.31 8.71
N ASP A 329 15.27 29.67 9.78
CA ASP A 329 16.73 29.62 9.84
C ASP A 329 17.29 28.21 10.11
N GLY A 330 16.44 27.20 10.26
CA GLY A 330 16.82 25.82 10.53
C GLY A 330 17.16 25.51 11.98
N ILE A 331 17.05 26.51 12.89
CA ILE A 331 17.33 26.31 14.31
C ILE A 331 16.09 25.84 15.06
N TYR A 332 16.22 24.76 15.82
CA TYR A 332 15.15 24.20 16.62
C TYR A 332 14.85 25.05 17.85
N ARG A 333 13.58 25.42 18.02
CA ARG A 333 13.08 26.20 19.16
C ARG A 333 11.76 25.67 19.66
N TYR A 334 11.38 26.08 20.89
CA TYR A 334 10.02 25.84 21.41
C TYR A 334 9.10 26.97 20.96
N HIS A 335 8.00 26.59 20.32
CA HIS A 335 6.91 27.47 19.91
C HIS A 335 5.71 27.21 20.80
N ASN A 336 5.27 28.21 21.56
CA ASN A 336 4.06 28.11 22.40
C ASN A 336 2.84 28.52 21.57
N GLU A 337 2.00 27.57 21.25
CA GLU A 337 0.85 27.77 20.37
C GLU A 337 -0.35 26.93 20.82
N ASP A 338 -1.55 27.29 20.36
CA ASP A 338 -2.75 26.47 20.56
C ASP A 338 -2.61 25.20 19.73
N THR A 339 -2.50 24.08 20.42
CA THR A 339 -2.23 22.77 19.85
C THR A 339 -3.38 21.85 20.11
N HIS A 340 -4.12 21.51 19.05
CA HIS A 340 -5.28 20.62 19.15
C HIS A 340 -4.87 19.17 18.98
N ILE A 341 -5.73 18.26 19.47
CA ILE A 341 -5.51 16.82 19.45
C ILE A 341 -6.32 16.25 18.31
N LEU A 342 -5.67 15.48 17.43
CA LEU A 342 -6.35 14.67 16.45
C LEU A 342 -6.28 13.20 16.81
N MET A 343 -7.30 12.44 16.38
CA MET A 343 -7.41 11.01 16.62
C MET A 343 -8.00 10.34 15.39
N LYS A 344 -7.35 9.26 14.97
CA LYS A 344 -7.76 8.40 13.87
C LYS A 344 -7.77 6.95 14.34
N VAL A 345 -8.78 6.19 13.92
CA VAL A 345 -8.83 4.73 14.06
C VAL A 345 -9.50 4.16 12.83
N GLU A 346 -8.89 3.15 12.25
CA GLU A 346 -9.44 2.41 11.11
C GLU A 346 -9.22 0.91 11.23
N THR A 347 -9.86 0.12 10.37
CA THR A 347 -9.69 -1.34 10.33
C THR A 347 -8.99 -1.76 9.05
N HIS A 348 -8.05 -2.69 9.15
CA HIS A 348 -7.35 -3.29 8.01
C HIS A 348 -7.46 -4.82 8.04
N ASN A 349 -8.70 -5.31 7.99
CA ASN A 349 -9.09 -6.68 8.31
C ASN A 349 -8.70 -7.69 7.23
N HIS A 350 -9.08 -7.45 5.97
CA HIS A 350 -8.84 -8.38 4.87
C HIS A 350 -7.35 -8.58 4.57
N PRO A 351 -6.53 -7.52 4.42
CA PRO A 351 -5.10 -7.69 4.21
C PRO A 351 -4.41 -8.45 5.35
N THR A 352 -4.79 -8.18 6.59
CA THR A 352 -4.27 -8.90 7.78
C THR A 352 -4.67 -10.37 7.78
N ALA A 353 -5.87 -10.71 7.28
CA ALA A 353 -6.31 -12.10 7.14
C ALA A 353 -5.48 -12.87 6.10
N ILE A 354 -5.04 -12.21 5.04
CA ILE A 354 -4.29 -12.85 3.94
C ILE A 354 -2.80 -12.92 4.25
N SER A 355 -2.22 -11.81 4.75
CA SER A 355 -0.80 -11.69 5.04
C SER A 355 -0.62 -10.85 6.31
N PRO A 356 -0.53 -11.45 7.49
CA PRO A 356 -0.66 -10.74 8.77
C PRO A 356 0.35 -9.61 8.98
N PHE A 357 1.65 -9.86 8.70
CA PHE A 357 2.69 -8.86 8.89
C PHE A 357 2.51 -7.65 7.95
N PRO A 358 2.52 -7.80 6.60
CA PRO A 358 2.37 -6.65 5.73
C PRO A 358 0.96 -6.04 5.81
N GLY A 359 -0.08 -6.84 6.05
CA GLY A 359 -1.44 -6.34 6.22
C GLY A 359 -1.59 -5.44 7.44
N ALA A 360 -0.98 -5.78 8.57
CA ALA A 360 -1.00 -4.94 9.76
C ALA A 360 -0.05 -3.73 9.64
N ALA A 361 1.10 -3.90 9.00
CA ALA A 361 2.05 -2.82 8.72
C ALA A 361 1.39 -1.73 7.88
N THR A 362 0.77 -2.09 6.76
CA THR A 362 0.12 -1.14 5.85
C THR A 362 -1.16 -0.54 6.43
N GLY A 363 -1.84 -1.23 7.36
CA GLY A 363 -2.92 -0.64 8.16
C GLY A 363 -2.41 0.54 9.01
N SER A 364 -1.25 0.38 9.66
CA SER A 364 -0.62 1.49 10.39
C SER A 364 -0.19 2.63 9.46
N GLY A 365 0.27 2.32 8.24
CA GLY A 365 0.59 3.32 7.23
C GLY A 365 -0.63 4.12 6.79
N GLY A 366 -1.77 3.47 6.51
CA GLY A 366 -3.02 4.14 6.16
C GLY A 366 -3.47 5.12 7.23
N GLU A 367 -3.43 4.68 8.47
CA GLU A 367 -3.79 5.51 9.62
C GLU A 367 -2.88 6.75 9.75
N ILE A 368 -1.56 6.60 9.55
CA ILE A 368 -0.59 7.72 9.58
C ILE A 368 -0.87 8.74 8.47
N ARG A 369 -1.16 8.27 7.26
CA ARG A 369 -1.50 9.16 6.13
C ARG A 369 -2.73 10.00 6.43
N ASP A 370 -3.76 9.39 6.98
CA ASP A 370 -4.98 10.09 7.37
C ASP A 370 -4.72 11.18 8.43
N GLU A 371 -3.91 10.85 9.44
CA GLU A 371 -3.50 11.87 10.41
C GLU A 371 -2.75 13.01 9.74
N GLY A 372 -1.73 12.71 8.92
CA GLY A 372 -0.91 13.71 8.23
C GLY A 372 -1.72 14.59 7.27
N ALA A 373 -2.73 14.01 6.60
CA ALA A 373 -3.60 14.68 5.63
C ALA A 373 -4.83 15.37 6.27
N THR A 374 -4.89 15.48 7.59
CA THR A 374 -5.97 16.20 8.27
C THR A 374 -5.78 17.70 8.19
N GLY A 375 -6.85 18.43 7.88
CA GLY A 375 -6.86 19.88 7.79
C GLY A 375 -5.93 20.41 6.69
N ARG A 376 -4.97 21.24 7.08
CA ARG A 376 -3.89 21.77 6.20
C ARG A 376 -2.52 21.18 6.58
N GLY A 377 -2.52 19.95 7.06
CA GLY A 377 -1.36 19.20 7.50
C GLY A 377 -1.22 19.14 9.02
N ALA A 378 -1.09 17.92 9.53
CA ALA A 378 -0.98 17.62 10.94
C ALA A 378 0.27 16.77 11.24
N LYS A 379 0.54 16.53 12.52
CA LYS A 379 1.71 15.78 13.01
C LYS A 379 1.27 14.50 13.73
N PRO A 380 1.41 13.32 13.12
CA PRO A 380 1.28 12.05 13.83
C PRO A 380 2.29 11.92 14.97
N LYS A 381 1.85 11.51 16.16
CA LYS A 381 2.70 11.47 17.36
C LYS A 381 2.89 10.06 17.94
N ALA A 382 1.85 9.27 17.98
CA ALA A 382 1.91 7.93 18.54
C ALA A 382 0.84 7.04 17.94
N GLY A 383 1.20 5.77 17.72
CA GLY A 383 0.30 4.76 17.17
C GLY A 383 -0.13 3.71 18.20
N LEU A 384 -1.19 3.00 17.86
CA LEU A 384 -1.66 1.82 18.56
C LEU A 384 -2.15 0.78 17.54
N VAL A 385 -2.15 -0.50 17.93
CA VAL A 385 -2.75 -1.57 17.13
C VAL A 385 -3.60 -2.48 18.02
N GLY A 386 -4.71 -2.98 17.49
CA GLY A 386 -5.58 -3.90 18.21
C GLY A 386 -6.02 -5.06 17.33
N PHE A 387 -6.10 -6.25 17.91
CA PHE A 387 -6.50 -7.45 17.18
C PHE A 387 -7.63 -8.19 17.90
N SER A 388 -8.65 -8.58 17.13
CA SER A 388 -9.66 -9.55 17.55
C SER A 388 -9.66 -10.71 16.56
N VAL A 389 -9.47 -11.92 17.07
CA VAL A 389 -9.36 -13.15 16.29
C VAL A 389 -10.22 -14.26 16.90
N SER A 390 -10.38 -15.38 16.20
CA SER A 390 -10.97 -16.61 16.73
C SER A 390 -10.01 -17.30 17.70
N ASN A 391 -10.37 -18.48 18.18
CA ASN A 391 -9.54 -19.29 19.07
C ASN A 391 -8.16 -19.57 18.45
N LEU A 392 -7.12 -19.49 19.26
CA LEU A 392 -5.73 -19.60 18.81
C LEU A 392 -5.32 -21.03 18.43
N CYS A 393 -5.89 -22.03 19.08
CA CYS A 393 -5.53 -23.44 18.90
C CYS A 393 -4.01 -23.65 18.95
N ILE A 394 -3.39 -23.19 20.05
CA ILE A 394 -1.93 -23.22 20.22
C ILE A 394 -1.46 -24.68 20.27
N PRO A 395 -0.53 -25.12 19.40
CA PRO A 395 -0.04 -26.51 19.39
C PRO A 395 0.52 -26.94 20.73
N ASN A 396 0.10 -28.13 21.21
CA ASN A 396 0.42 -28.69 22.52
C ASN A 396 -0.07 -27.89 23.73
N PHE A 397 -1.02 -26.96 23.51
CA PHE A 397 -1.64 -26.17 24.57
C PHE A 397 -3.12 -25.88 24.25
N GLU A 398 -3.77 -26.83 23.56
CA GLU A 398 -5.18 -26.71 23.16
C GLU A 398 -6.07 -26.61 24.41
N GLN A 399 -7.08 -25.73 24.32
CA GLN A 399 -8.02 -25.53 25.42
C GLN A 399 -9.29 -26.38 25.21
N PRO A 400 -9.99 -26.80 26.30
CA PRO A 400 -11.17 -27.66 26.20
C PRO A 400 -12.34 -27.10 25.39
N TRP A 401 -12.40 -25.77 25.22
CA TRP A 401 -13.44 -25.09 24.46
C TRP A 401 -13.06 -24.83 22.99
N GLU A 402 -11.83 -25.07 22.61
CA GLU A 402 -11.36 -24.88 21.25
C GLU A 402 -11.77 -26.04 20.34
N ALA A 403 -12.29 -25.70 19.17
CA ALA A 403 -12.57 -26.68 18.13
C ALA A 403 -11.98 -26.19 16.80
N PRO A 404 -11.23 -27.04 16.07
CA PRO A 404 -10.71 -26.68 14.77
C PRO A 404 -11.85 -26.37 13.79
N LEU A 405 -11.83 -25.19 13.18
CA LEU A 405 -12.76 -24.82 12.12
C LEU A 405 -12.07 -24.90 10.75
N SER A 406 -12.81 -25.39 9.77
CA SER A 406 -12.37 -25.33 8.38
C SER A 406 -12.35 -23.88 7.90
N LYS A 407 -11.25 -23.48 7.28
CA LYS A 407 -11.08 -22.16 6.67
C LYS A 407 -10.38 -22.29 5.32
N PRO A 408 -10.51 -21.31 4.40
CA PRO A 408 -9.71 -21.26 3.19
C PRO A 408 -8.21 -21.23 3.52
N ASN A 409 -7.39 -21.98 2.78
CA ASN A 409 -5.96 -22.09 3.05
C ASN A 409 -5.21 -20.77 2.99
N ARG A 410 -5.69 -19.83 2.16
CA ARG A 410 -5.11 -18.50 2.00
C ARG A 410 -5.37 -17.53 3.16
N ILE A 411 -6.29 -17.86 4.05
CA ILE A 411 -6.53 -17.07 5.27
C ILE A 411 -5.60 -17.59 6.36
N ALA A 412 -4.82 -16.70 6.97
CA ALA A 412 -3.92 -17.03 8.05
C ALA A 412 -4.67 -17.57 9.29
N SER A 413 -4.01 -18.38 10.11
CA SER A 413 -4.58 -18.83 11.37
C SER A 413 -4.66 -17.67 12.38
N ALA A 414 -5.56 -17.80 13.37
CA ALA A 414 -5.62 -16.83 14.47
C ALA A 414 -4.27 -16.70 15.20
N LEU A 415 -3.54 -17.82 15.33
CA LEU A 415 -2.22 -17.83 15.93
C LEU A 415 -1.19 -17.08 15.08
N ASP A 416 -1.16 -17.29 13.76
CA ASP A 416 -0.24 -16.58 12.86
C ASP A 416 -0.51 -15.07 12.89
N ILE A 417 -1.78 -14.66 12.90
CA ILE A 417 -2.17 -13.25 13.03
C ILE A 417 -1.67 -12.68 14.37
N MET A 418 -1.80 -13.43 15.47
CA MET A 418 -1.29 -13.01 16.78
C MET A 418 0.23 -12.83 16.79
N LEU A 419 0.96 -13.73 16.13
CA LEU A 419 2.41 -13.72 16.11
C LEU A 419 2.99 -12.63 15.20
N GLU A 420 2.41 -12.43 14.04
CA GLU A 420 2.97 -11.58 12.98
C GLU A 420 2.32 -10.18 12.88
N GLY A 421 1.02 -10.08 13.11
CA GLY A 421 0.28 -8.84 12.97
C GLY A 421 0.79 -7.70 13.86
N PRO A 422 0.96 -7.91 15.19
CA PRO A 422 1.50 -6.89 16.09
C PRO A 422 2.91 -6.45 15.70
N LEU A 423 3.74 -7.37 15.19
CA LEU A 423 5.09 -7.07 14.73
C LEU A 423 5.06 -6.18 13.48
N GLY A 424 4.15 -6.45 12.53
CA GLY A 424 3.98 -5.64 11.34
C GLY A 424 3.60 -4.20 11.66
N GLY A 425 2.56 -4.00 12.48
CA GLY A 425 2.15 -2.66 12.90
C GLY A 425 3.23 -1.91 13.70
N ALA A 426 3.93 -2.61 14.60
CA ALA A 426 5.03 -2.01 15.36
C ALA A 426 6.23 -1.66 14.48
N ALA A 427 6.57 -2.50 13.50
CA ALA A 427 7.68 -2.25 12.58
C ALA A 427 7.43 -0.99 11.74
N PHE A 428 6.22 -0.83 11.18
CA PHE A 428 5.87 0.36 10.42
C PHE A 428 6.02 1.64 11.25
N ASN A 429 5.41 1.66 12.44
CA ASN A 429 5.51 2.81 13.35
C ASN A 429 6.97 3.14 13.71
N ASN A 430 7.79 2.11 13.98
CA ASN A 430 9.20 2.28 14.34
C ASN A 430 10.02 2.86 13.17
N GLU A 431 9.87 2.37 11.96
CA GLU A 431 10.58 2.90 10.79
C GLU A 431 10.08 4.29 10.39
N PHE A 432 8.79 4.55 10.47
CA PHE A 432 8.24 5.89 10.29
C PHE A 432 8.79 6.87 11.33
N GLY A 433 9.12 6.40 12.53
CA GLY A 433 9.74 7.20 13.59
C GLY A 433 8.73 7.81 14.57
N ARG A 434 7.65 7.09 14.88
CA ARG A 434 6.75 7.36 16.01
C ARG A 434 6.61 6.12 16.90
N PRO A 435 6.36 6.27 18.21
CA PRO A 435 6.17 5.13 19.09
C PRO A 435 4.83 4.40 18.82
N ALA A 436 4.84 3.08 18.80
CA ALA A 436 3.65 2.24 18.95
C ALA A 436 3.42 2.03 20.45
N LEU A 437 2.47 2.79 21.05
CA LEU A 437 2.35 2.88 22.50
C LEU A 437 1.47 1.80 23.11
N LEU A 438 0.32 1.56 22.51
CA LEU A 438 -0.76 0.79 23.09
C LEU A 438 -1.30 -0.20 22.08
N GLY A 439 -2.07 -1.12 22.59
CA GLY A 439 -2.81 -2.06 21.78
C GLY A 439 -3.60 -3.01 22.65
N TYR A 440 -4.34 -3.87 22.00
CA TYR A 440 -4.99 -4.98 22.66
C TYR A 440 -4.92 -6.22 21.78
N PHE A 441 -5.05 -7.37 22.40
CA PHE A 441 -5.24 -8.63 21.72
C PHE A 441 -6.36 -9.41 22.42
N ARG A 442 -7.36 -9.87 21.67
CA ARG A 442 -8.45 -10.67 22.22
C ARG A 442 -8.91 -11.74 21.26
N THR A 443 -9.41 -12.83 21.82
CA THR A 443 -10.04 -13.92 21.10
C THR A 443 -11.52 -13.99 21.42
N TYR A 444 -12.32 -14.37 20.45
CA TYR A 444 -13.73 -14.71 20.66
C TYR A 444 -14.18 -15.74 19.62
N GLU A 445 -14.75 -16.81 20.14
CA GLU A 445 -15.46 -17.81 19.36
C GLU A 445 -16.49 -18.50 20.24
N GLN A 446 -17.73 -18.60 19.79
CA GLN A 446 -18.82 -19.16 20.56
C GLN A 446 -19.81 -19.90 19.66
N LYS A 447 -20.30 -21.03 20.15
CA LYS A 447 -21.47 -21.70 19.57
C LYS A 447 -22.74 -20.97 20.02
N VAL A 448 -23.60 -20.63 19.05
CA VAL A 448 -24.87 -19.97 19.29
C VAL A 448 -25.99 -20.70 18.55
N ASN A 449 -27.19 -20.69 19.12
CA ASN A 449 -28.37 -21.18 18.42
C ASN A 449 -28.96 -20.03 17.59
N SER A 450 -29.05 -20.21 16.28
CA SER A 450 -29.64 -19.27 15.35
C SER A 450 -30.91 -19.86 14.69
N PHE A 451 -31.53 -19.08 13.79
CA PHE A 451 -32.64 -19.58 12.96
C PHE A 451 -32.26 -20.78 12.08
N ASN A 452 -31.00 -20.89 11.73
CA ASN A 452 -30.46 -21.96 10.89
C ASN A 452 -29.92 -23.17 11.68
N GLY A 453 -30.12 -23.18 13.00
CA GLY A 453 -29.58 -24.18 13.89
C GLY A 453 -28.38 -23.70 14.68
N GLU A 454 -27.50 -24.63 15.10
CA GLU A 454 -26.27 -24.29 15.81
C GLU A 454 -25.25 -23.67 14.82
N GLU A 455 -24.76 -22.49 15.14
CA GLU A 455 -23.71 -21.78 14.39
C GLU A 455 -22.53 -21.47 15.29
N VAL A 456 -21.33 -21.45 14.72
CA VAL A 456 -20.14 -20.95 15.40
C VAL A 456 -19.88 -19.51 14.96
N ARG A 457 -19.88 -18.60 15.91
CA ARG A 457 -19.59 -17.18 15.69
C ARG A 457 -18.27 -16.81 16.32
N GLY A 458 -17.45 -16.10 15.55
CA GLY A 458 -16.12 -15.66 15.98
C GLY A 458 -15.50 -14.73 14.97
N TYR A 459 -14.30 -14.26 15.26
CA TYR A 459 -13.54 -13.41 14.36
C TYR A 459 -12.67 -14.25 13.40
N HIS A 460 -13.31 -15.08 12.57
CA HIS A 460 -12.63 -15.91 11.56
C HIS A 460 -12.02 -15.06 10.44
N LYS A 461 -12.68 -13.97 10.05
CA LYS A 461 -12.04 -12.80 9.46
C LYS A 461 -11.66 -11.90 10.62
N PRO A 462 -10.37 -11.63 10.84
CA PRO A 462 -9.93 -10.85 11.99
C PRO A 462 -10.45 -9.42 11.94
N ILE A 463 -10.48 -8.76 13.09
CA ILE A 463 -10.43 -7.31 13.14
C ILE A 463 -9.01 -6.91 13.48
N MET A 464 -8.39 -6.13 12.63
CA MET A 464 -7.15 -5.40 12.89
C MET A 464 -7.48 -3.92 12.96
N LEU A 465 -7.24 -3.30 14.10
CA LEU A 465 -7.36 -1.87 14.31
C LEU A 465 -5.97 -1.23 14.23
N ALA A 466 -5.84 -0.23 13.38
CA ALA A 466 -4.74 0.73 13.42
C ALA A 466 -5.30 2.06 13.90
N GLY A 467 -4.65 2.67 14.87
CA GLY A 467 -5.06 3.94 15.42
C GLY A 467 -3.88 4.79 15.83
N GLY A 468 -4.15 6.07 15.97
CA GLY A 468 -3.13 7.02 16.37
C GLY A 468 -3.70 8.26 17.02
N ILE A 469 -2.78 8.99 17.59
CA ILE A 469 -3.00 10.31 18.16
C ILE A 469 -1.93 11.25 17.64
N GLY A 470 -2.36 12.41 17.19
CA GLY A 470 -1.48 13.44 16.68
C GLY A 470 -1.83 14.83 17.21
N ASN A 471 -1.21 15.83 16.64
CA ASN A 471 -1.56 17.20 16.92
C ASN A 471 -1.58 18.08 15.67
N ILE A 472 -2.41 19.12 15.73
CA ILE A 472 -2.60 20.09 14.67
C ILE A 472 -2.66 21.50 15.25
N ARG A 473 -2.19 22.48 14.51
CA ARG A 473 -2.30 23.92 14.86
C ARG A 473 -3.74 24.38 14.69
N ALA A 474 -4.16 25.32 15.52
CA ALA A 474 -5.52 25.85 15.50
C ALA A 474 -5.91 26.39 14.12
N GLU A 475 -5.03 27.14 13.47
CA GLU A 475 -5.25 27.73 12.14
C GLU A 475 -5.27 26.73 10.99
N HIS A 476 -4.86 25.48 11.22
CA HIS A 476 -4.79 24.44 10.20
C HIS A 476 -5.90 23.36 10.30
N VAL A 477 -6.79 23.46 11.30
CA VAL A 477 -7.83 22.44 11.54
C VAL A 477 -8.80 22.29 10.37
N GLN A 478 -9.12 23.38 9.69
CA GLN A 478 -10.04 23.36 8.55
C GLN A 478 -9.25 23.40 7.24
N LYS A 479 -9.65 22.57 6.28
CA LYS A 479 -9.15 22.64 4.91
C LYS A 479 -9.53 23.98 4.28
N GLY A 480 -8.63 24.55 3.49
CA GLY A 480 -8.87 25.82 2.83
C GLY A 480 -9.51 25.66 1.44
N ASP A 481 -9.96 26.77 0.88
CA ASP A 481 -10.41 26.80 -0.51
C ASP A 481 -9.23 26.55 -1.46
N ILE A 482 -9.45 25.79 -2.52
CA ILE A 482 -8.43 25.59 -3.57
C ILE A 482 -8.46 26.79 -4.52
N PRO A 483 -7.45 27.67 -4.52
CA PRO A 483 -7.45 28.83 -5.42
C PRO A 483 -7.24 28.41 -6.89
N VAL A 484 -7.72 29.26 -7.81
CA VAL A 484 -7.46 29.07 -9.23
C VAL A 484 -5.96 29.15 -9.50
N GLY A 485 -5.41 28.15 -10.19
CA GLY A 485 -3.98 28.06 -10.47
C GLY A 485 -3.16 27.34 -9.39
N ALA A 486 -3.81 26.83 -8.33
CA ALA A 486 -3.15 25.92 -7.37
C ALA A 486 -2.48 24.75 -8.09
N LYS A 487 -1.35 24.31 -7.57
CA LYS A 487 -0.64 23.12 -8.06
C LYS A 487 -1.14 21.89 -7.33
N LEU A 488 -1.44 20.85 -8.10
CA LEU A 488 -1.65 19.50 -7.55
C LEU A 488 -0.29 18.83 -7.43
N VAL A 489 0.06 18.44 -6.22
CA VAL A 489 1.35 17.80 -5.90
C VAL A 489 1.06 16.41 -5.33
N VAL A 490 1.63 15.37 -5.91
CA VAL A 490 1.65 14.02 -5.35
C VAL A 490 2.94 13.87 -4.57
N LEU A 491 2.82 13.63 -3.27
CA LEU A 491 3.94 13.27 -2.41
C LEU A 491 4.05 11.74 -2.39
N GLY A 492 5.23 11.23 -2.66
CA GLY A 492 5.52 9.80 -2.66
C GLY A 492 6.56 9.41 -3.70
N GLY A 493 6.70 8.14 -3.91
CA GLY A 493 7.58 7.53 -4.91
C GLY A 493 6.85 7.10 -6.19
N PRO A 494 7.56 6.37 -7.05
CA PRO A 494 6.97 5.81 -8.27
C PRO A 494 5.95 4.70 -7.95
N ALA A 495 5.02 4.46 -8.86
CA ALA A 495 4.03 3.41 -8.73
C ALA A 495 4.63 2.02 -8.89
N MET A 496 4.07 1.06 -8.16
CA MET A 496 4.27 -0.37 -8.34
C MET A 496 2.90 -1.06 -8.38
N ASN A 497 2.79 -2.19 -9.05
CA ASN A 497 1.53 -2.94 -9.10
C ASN A 497 1.31 -3.76 -7.81
N ILE A 498 0.95 -3.06 -6.75
CA ILE A 498 0.73 -3.58 -5.39
C ILE A 498 -0.60 -3.03 -4.89
N GLY A 499 -1.38 -3.85 -4.18
CA GLY A 499 -2.66 -3.44 -3.60
C GLY A 499 -3.77 -3.20 -4.62
N LEU A 500 -3.63 -3.74 -5.85
CA LEU A 500 -4.65 -3.57 -6.87
C LEU A 500 -5.96 -4.24 -6.44
N GLY A 501 -7.03 -3.47 -6.37
CA GLY A 501 -8.37 -3.96 -6.04
C GLY A 501 -8.63 -4.19 -4.54
N GLY A 502 -7.84 -3.61 -3.65
CA GLY A 502 -8.00 -3.77 -2.20
C GLY A 502 -9.40 -3.39 -1.70
N GLY A 503 -9.94 -2.27 -2.17
CA GLY A 503 -11.29 -1.84 -1.85
C GLY A 503 -12.37 -2.84 -2.27
N ALA A 504 -12.33 -3.34 -3.50
CA ALA A 504 -13.26 -4.35 -4.00
C ALA A 504 -13.09 -5.68 -3.26
N ALA A 505 -11.85 -6.16 -3.06
CA ALA A 505 -11.57 -7.40 -2.34
C ALA A 505 -12.06 -7.36 -0.88
N SER A 506 -11.93 -6.23 -0.20
CA SER A 506 -12.43 -6.05 1.17
C SER A 506 -13.95 -6.08 1.27
N SER A 507 -14.65 -5.77 0.18
CA SER A 507 -16.12 -5.77 0.08
C SER A 507 -16.71 -7.16 -0.07
N MET A 508 -15.95 -8.13 -0.56
CA MET A 508 -16.41 -9.50 -0.75
C MET A 508 -16.42 -10.30 0.56
N ALA A 509 -17.31 -11.26 0.66
CA ALA A 509 -17.28 -12.25 1.74
C ALA A 509 -15.98 -13.06 1.67
N SER A 510 -15.34 -13.26 2.83
CA SER A 510 -14.09 -14.00 2.94
C SER A 510 -14.17 -15.38 2.28
N GLY A 511 -13.21 -15.67 1.42
CA GLY A 511 -13.14 -16.95 0.72
C GLY A 511 -13.93 -17.04 -0.60
N LYS A 512 -14.65 -16.01 -1.03
CA LYS A 512 -15.37 -15.99 -2.31
C LYS A 512 -14.56 -15.48 -3.50
N SER A 513 -13.55 -14.65 -3.26
CA SER A 513 -12.64 -14.15 -4.29
C SER A 513 -11.67 -15.22 -4.79
N LYS A 514 -11.04 -14.98 -5.94
CA LYS A 514 -9.94 -15.85 -6.42
C LYS A 514 -8.68 -15.58 -5.57
N GLU A 515 -7.94 -16.64 -5.24
CA GLU A 515 -6.74 -16.56 -4.40
C GLU A 515 -5.73 -15.52 -4.90
N ASN A 516 -5.48 -15.47 -6.22
CA ASN A 516 -4.54 -14.51 -6.80
C ASN A 516 -5.00 -13.06 -6.63
N LEU A 517 -6.30 -12.78 -6.66
CA LEU A 517 -6.85 -11.46 -6.39
C LEU A 517 -6.71 -11.07 -4.92
N ASP A 518 -6.93 -12.01 -4.00
CA ASP A 518 -6.73 -11.78 -2.57
C ASP A 518 -5.28 -11.38 -2.27
N PHE A 519 -4.30 -12.11 -2.81
CA PHE A 519 -2.89 -11.75 -2.62
C PHE A 519 -2.49 -10.45 -3.30
N ALA A 520 -2.99 -10.19 -4.53
CA ALA A 520 -2.73 -8.95 -5.25
C ALA A 520 -3.27 -7.71 -4.52
N SER A 521 -4.36 -7.87 -3.77
CA SER A 521 -5.00 -6.78 -3.02
C SER A 521 -4.24 -6.35 -1.76
N VAL A 522 -3.30 -7.16 -1.27
CA VAL A 522 -2.51 -6.81 -0.07
C VAL A 522 -1.38 -5.87 -0.45
N GLN A 523 -1.37 -4.70 0.17
CA GLN A 523 -0.32 -3.71 0.03
C GLN A 523 1.00 -4.20 0.64
N ARG A 524 2.10 -3.54 0.29
CA ARG A 524 3.41 -3.67 0.95
C ARG A 524 3.84 -2.33 1.49
N ASP A 525 4.54 -2.35 2.60
CA ASP A 525 4.90 -1.17 3.35
C ASP A 525 6.14 -0.46 2.79
N ASN A 526 6.11 0.87 2.87
CA ASN A 526 7.28 1.73 2.66
C ASN A 526 7.28 2.88 3.67
N PRO A 527 7.54 2.59 4.97
CA PRO A 527 7.45 3.58 6.03
C PRO A 527 8.43 4.74 5.86
N GLU A 528 9.59 4.49 5.25
CA GLU A 528 10.57 5.54 4.97
C GLU A 528 10.06 6.57 3.95
N MET A 529 9.41 6.13 2.88
CA MET A 529 8.82 7.03 1.90
C MET A 529 7.70 7.86 2.54
N GLU A 530 6.85 7.23 3.33
CA GLU A 530 5.78 7.91 4.06
C GLU A 530 6.33 8.91 5.07
N ARG A 531 7.43 8.58 5.75
CA ARG A 531 8.15 9.53 6.61
C ARG A 531 8.67 10.73 5.83
N ARG A 532 9.23 10.54 4.64
CA ARG A 532 9.67 11.64 3.77
C ARG A 532 8.51 12.56 3.37
N CYS A 533 7.36 11.97 3.02
CA CYS A 533 6.13 12.74 2.74
C CYS A 533 5.71 13.57 3.95
N GLN A 534 5.71 12.97 5.14
CA GLN A 534 5.39 13.67 6.39
C GLN A 534 6.37 14.81 6.70
N GLU A 535 7.66 14.65 6.40
CA GLU A 535 8.64 15.73 6.58
C GLU A 535 8.35 16.94 5.69
N VAL A 536 7.84 16.72 4.47
CA VAL A 536 7.39 17.82 3.60
C VAL A 536 6.16 18.51 4.19
N ILE A 537 5.17 17.74 4.65
CA ILE A 537 3.98 18.27 5.33
C ILE A 537 4.38 19.06 6.59
N ASP A 538 5.30 18.52 7.38
CA ASP A 538 5.81 19.17 8.59
C ASP A 538 6.45 20.52 8.26
N ARG A 539 7.26 20.62 7.20
CA ARG A 539 7.87 21.88 6.77
C ARG A 539 6.83 22.89 6.31
N CYS A 540 5.75 22.44 5.70
CA CYS A 540 4.67 23.31 5.25
C CYS A 540 3.89 23.91 6.44
N TRP A 541 3.39 23.08 7.37
CA TRP A 541 2.59 23.59 8.48
C TRP A 541 3.43 24.42 9.49
N GLN A 542 4.76 24.19 9.56
CA GLN A 542 5.68 24.98 10.39
C GLN A 542 5.73 26.46 9.96
N LEU A 543 5.36 26.77 8.72
CA LEU A 543 5.31 28.14 8.22
C LEU A 543 4.13 28.98 8.75
N GLY A 544 3.22 28.39 9.52
CA GLY A 544 2.05 29.09 10.06
C GLY A 544 1.13 29.62 8.98
N ASP A 545 0.87 30.92 8.98
CA ASP A 545 0.00 31.57 7.99
C ASP A 545 0.52 31.45 6.55
N ASP A 546 1.82 31.27 6.37
CA ASP A 546 2.48 31.07 5.07
C ASP A 546 2.45 29.60 4.60
N ASN A 547 1.72 28.71 5.28
CA ASN A 547 1.56 27.32 4.88
C ASN A 547 1.04 27.23 3.44
N PRO A 548 1.81 26.66 2.48
CA PRO A 548 1.42 26.58 1.08
C PRO A 548 0.31 25.54 0.83
N ILE A 549 0.02 24.66 1.79
CA ILE A 549 -1.03 23.65 1.66
C ILE A 549 -2.39 24.33 1.84
N ALA A 550 -3.15 24.45 0.75
CA ALA A 550 -4.53 24.87 0.81
C ALA A 550 -5.46 23.71 1.18
N PHE A 551 -5.23 22.55 0.58
CA PHE A 551 -6.02 21.34 0.72
C PHE A 551 -5.11 20.12 0.57
N ILE A 552 -5.30 19.10 1.40
CA ILE A 552 -4.52 17.85 1.36
C ILE A 552 -5.46 16.67 1.50
N HIS A 553 -5.16 15.58 0.81
CA HIS A 553 -5.88 14.32 0.85
C HIS A 553 -4.85 13.18 0.84
N ASP A 554 -5.09 12.11 1.55
CA ASP A 554 -4.25 10.91 1.48
C ASP A 554 -4.52 10.12 0.19
N VAL A 555 -3.61 9.21 -0.16
CA VAL A 555 -3.80 8.23 -1.22
C VAL A 555 -3.99 6.86 -0.56
N GLY A 556 -5.25 6.50 -0.37
CA GLY A 556 -5.68 5.26 0.29
C GLY A 556 -6.29 4.24 -0.67
N ALA A 557 -7.45 3.70 -0.28
CA ALA A 557 -8.19 2.72 -1.07
C ALA A 557 -8.51 3.23 -2.49
N GLY A 558 -8.27 2.38 -3.50
CA GLY A 558 -8.44 2.75 -4.91
C GLY A 558 -7.29 3.57 -5.49
N GLY A 559 -6.28 3.92 -4.69
CA GLY A 559 -5.11 4.65 -5.14
C GLY A 559 -5.46 6.03 -5.69
N LEU A 560 -4.74 6.46 -6.73
CA LEU A 560 -4.96 7.76 -7.38
C LEU A 560 -6.36 7.87 -8.02
N SER A 561 -6.99 6.73 -8.36
CA SER A 561 -8.33 6.72 -8.98
C SER A 561 -9.43 7.21 -8.04
N ASN A 562 -9.24 7.14 -6.75
CA ASN A 562 -10.13 7.72 -5.74
C ASN A 562 -9.60 9.06 -5.22
N ALA A 563 -8.35 9.11 -4.76
CA ALA A 563 -7.78 10.29 -4.11
C ALA A 563 -7.85 11.56 -4.96
N MET A 564 -7.56 11.47 -6.27
CA MET A 564 -7.56 12.64 -7.14
C MET A 564 -8.96 13.20 -7.42
N PRO A 565 -9.97 12.40 -7.79
CA PRO A 565 -11.33 12.84 -7.92
C PRO A 565 -11.91 13.38 -6.61
N GLU A 566 -11.67 12.72 -5.49
CA GLU A 566 -12.14 13.17 -4.16
C GLU A 566 -11.55 14.52 -3.79
N LEU A 567 -10.24 14.71 -3.93
CA LEU A 567 -9.58 15.98 -3.65
C LEU A 567 -10.18 17.13 -4.44
N VAL A 568 -10.38 16.96 -5.77
CA VAL A 568 -10.93 18.05 -6.60
C VAL A 568 -12.42 18.27 -6.36
N HIS A 569 -13.18 17.21 -6.06
CA HIS A 569 -14.60 17.29 -5.73
C HIS A 569 -14.82 18.06 -4.42
N ASP A 570 -14.13 17.66 -3.35
CA ASP A 570 -14.27 18.26 -2.02
C ASP A 570 -13.75 19.70 -1.99
N GLY A 571 -12.72 19.98 -2.80
CA GLY A 571 -12.24 21.33 -3.01
C GLY A 571 -13.11 22.19 -3.96
N GLY A 572 -14.27 21.68 -4.41
CA GLY A 572 -15.19 22.39 -5.32
C GLY A 572 -14.61 22.67 -6.70
N ARG A 573 -13.78 21.75 -7.21
CA ARG A 573 -13.08 21.88 -8.50
C ARG A 573 -13.31 20.65 -9.37
N GLY A 574 -12.86 20.73 -10.64
CA GLY A 574 -12.69 19.59 -11.52
C GLY A 574 -11.22 19.39 -11.85
N GLY A 575 -10.86 18.22 -12.40
CA GLY A 575 -9.49 17.87 -12.71
C GLY A 575 -9.30 17.25 -14.09
N LYS A 576 -8.10 17.44 -14.66
CA LYS A 576 -7.60 16.73 -15.82
C LYS A 576 -6.27 16.09 -15.47
N PHE A 577 -6.20 14.77 -15.55
CA PHE A 577 -5.07 13.98 -15.09
C PHE A 577 -4.38 13.30 -16.28
N GLU A 578 -3.05 13.47 -16.36
CA GLU A 578 -2.19 12.86 -17.38
C GLU A 578 -1.55 11.58 -16.86
N LEU A 579 -2.18 10.43 -17.06
CA LEU A 579 -1.73 9.14 -16.51
C LEU A 579 -0.32 8.75 -16.96
N ARG A 580 0.08 9.09 -18.19
CA ARG A 580 1.42 8.79 -18.72
C ARG A 580 2.54 9.60 -18.07
N LYS A 581 2.23 10.59 -17.22
CA LYS A 581 3.20 11.37 -16.45
C LYS A 581 3.40 10.85 -15.05
N ILE A 582 2.60 9.88 -14.61
CA ILE A 582 2.77 9.23 -13.33
C ILE A 582 4.04 8.37 -13.39
N LEU A 583 4.95 8.60 -12.45
CA LEU A 583 6.16 7.82 -12.34
C LEU A 583 5.84 6.38 -11.93
N SER A 584 6.50 5.42 -12.56
CA SER A 584 6.33 4.00 -12.27
C SER A 584 7.68 3.30 -12.25
N ASP A 585 7.88 2.48 -11.22
CA ASP A 585 9.02 1.55 -11.11
C ASP A 585 8.73 0.19 -11.76
N GLU A 586 7.54 0.03 -12.35
CA GLU A 586 7.11 -1.15 -13.07
C GLU A 586 6.61 -0.74 -14.47
N ARG A 587 7.51 -0.80 -15.45
CA ARG A 587 7.29 -0.21 -16.78
C ARG A 587 6.18 -0.87 -17.60
N GLU A 588 5.86 -2.14 -17.33
CA GLU A 588 4.82 -2.87 -18.04
C GLU A 588 3.38 -2.56 -17.59
N MET A 589 3.21 -1.73 -16.55
CA MET A 589 1.89 -1.43 -16.02
C MET A 589 0.95 -0.85 -17.07
N SER A 590 -0.27 -1.39 -17.12
CA SER A 590 -1.38 -0.83 -17.90
C SER A 590 -1.87 0.49 -17.29
N PRO A 591 -2.64 1.30 -18.02
CA PRO A 591 -3.27 2.50 -17.45
C PRO A 591 -4.13 2.20 -16.21
N LEU A 592 -4.83 1.07 -16.17
CA LEU A 592 -5.59 0.60 -15.02
C LEU A 592 -4.66 0.36 -13.82
N GLU A 593 -3.59 -0.41 -14.04
CA GLU A 593 -2.64 -0.74 -12.97
C GLU A 593 -1.95 0.51 -12.40
N ILE A 594 -1.62 1.51 -13.24
CA ILE A 594 -1.03 2.78 -12.80
C ILE A 594 -2.02 3.63 -11.99
N TRP A 595 -3.29 3.67 -12.40
CA TRP A 595 -4.29 4.56 -11.84
C TRP A 595 -4.94 4.02 -10.56
N CYS A 596 -5.16 2.71 -10.49
CA CYS A 596 -5.97 2.06 -9.47
C CYS A 596 -5.16 1.25 -8.45
N ASN A 597 -3.82 1.25 -8.50
CA ASN A 597 -3.02 0.56 -7.49
C ASN A 597 -2.99 1.33 -6.16
N GLU A 598 -2.89 0.61 -5.08
CA GLU A 598 -2.82 1.14 -3.72
C GLU A 598 -1.41 1.01 -3.15
N SER A 599 -0.41 1.37 -3.96
CA SER A 599 0.99 1.33 -3.56
C SER A 599 1.27 2.34 -2.44
N GLN A 600 1.95 1.90 -1.38
CA GLN A 600 2.31 2.73 -0.23
C GLN A 600 3.46 3.73 -0.51
N GLU A 601 3.96 3.79 -1.73
CA GLU A 601 4.96 4.78 -2.16
C GLU A 601 4.39 6.18 -2.40
N ARG A 602 3.09 6.40 -2.17
CA ARG A 602 2.42 7.69 -2.41
C ARG A 602 1.57 8.11 -1.25
#